data_4f130fca418e964a790a8fc4c58359a6
#
_entry.id   4f130fca418e964a790a8fc4c58359a6
#
_cell.length_a   1.000
_cell.length_b   1.000
_cell.length_c   1.000
_cell.angle_alpha   90.00
_cell.angle_beta   90.00
_cell.angle_gamma   90.00
#
_symmetry.space_group_name_H-M   'P 1'
#
loop_
_entity.id
_entity.type
_entity.pdbx_description
1 polymer ?
#
loop_
_entity_poly.entity_id
_entity_poly.type
_entity_poly.pdbx_seq_one_letter_code
_entity_poly.pdbx_strand_id
1 'polypeptide(L)'
;MLRALGCETKVFDPVSLPLADVVPDSHPKAQELRELALWSEGMVWSSLERHGAMTRILKAQIDCIPLSSIGGKRPTQGKTLALMQVSGGSGLFNTVNQMRALGRWMRMITIPNQSSLPKAWLEFENGRMKPS
;
A
#
# COMPACT_ATOMS: atom_id res chain seq x y z
N MET A 1 0.39 7.79 14.54
CA MET A 1 0.02 9.10 13.97
C MET A 1 -1.45 9.16 13.56
N LEU A 2 -1.95 8.41 12.58
CA LEU A 2 -3.38 8.50 12.16
C LEU A 2 -4.37 8.27 13.30
N ARG A 3 -4.14 7.27 14.16
CA ARG A 3 -5.00 7.03 15.35
C ARG A 3 -5.00 8.20 16.32
N ALA A 4 -3.87 8.88 16.49
CA ALA A 4 -3.79 10.09 17.34
C ALA A 4 -4.56 11.28 16.75
N LEU A 5 -4.90 11.22 15.47
CA LEU A 5 -5.75 12.19 14.79
C LEU A 5 -7.23 11.75 14.73
N GLY A 6 -7.61 10.71 15.48
CA GLY A 6 -8.98 10.21 15.54
C GLY A 6 -9.39 9.26 14.42
N CYS A 7 -8.44 8.82 13.56
CA CYS A 7 -8.77 7.90 12.48
C CYS A 7 -8.85 6.46 13.00
N GLU A 8 -9.88 5.72 12.60
CA GLU A 8 -9.85 4.26 12.69
C GLU A 8 -8.89 3.71 11.64
N THR A 9 -8.02 2.79 12.03
CA THR A 9 -7.01 2.22 11.12
C THR A 9 -6.99 0.71 11.19
N LYS A 10 -6.95 0.07 10.02
CA LYS A 10 -6.74 -1.37 9.84
C LYS A 10 -5.50 -1.59 8.99
N VAL A 11 -4.75 -2.63 9.30
CA VAL A 11 -3.55 -3.01 8.55
C VAL A 11 -3.83 -4.36 7.91
N PHE A 12 -3.61 -4.45 6.61
CA PHE A 12 -3.67 -5.71 5.89
C PHE A 12 -2.32 -6.43 5.98
N ASP A 13 -2.33 -7.67 6.43
CA ASP A 13 -1.15 -8.53 6.41
C ASP A 13 -1.17 -9.40 5.14
N PRO A 14 -0.18 -9.26 4.24
CA PRO A 14 -0.13 -10.00 2.98
C PRO A 14 0.31 -11.47 3.11
N VAL A 15 0.62 -11.93 4.31
CA VAL A 15 0.97 -13.35 4.53
C VAL A 15 -0.16 -14.24 4.02
N SER A 16 0.20 -15.25 3.23
CA SER A 16 -0.72 -16.18 2.56
C SER A 16 -1.62 -15.59 1.46
N LEU A 17 -1.38 -14.36 1.03
CA LEU A 17 -2.05 -13.85 -0.18
C LEU A 17 -1.36 -14.43 -1.42
N PRO A 18 -2.05 -15.21 -2.25
CA PRO A 18 -1.48 -15.74 -3.50
C PRO A 18 -1.34 -14.64 -4.56
N LEU A 19 -0.70 -14.97 -5.68
CA LEU A 19 -0.64 -14.06 -6.83
C LEU A 19 -2.04 -13.88 -7.44
N ALA A 20 -2.35 -12.68 -7.89
CA ALA A 20 -3.66 -12.33 -8.46
C ALA A 20 -4.05 -13.22 -9.66
N ASP A 21 -3.06 -13.61 -10.47
CA ASP A 21 -3.30 -14.42 -11.69
C ASP A 21 -3.77 -15.86 -11.40
N VAL A 22 -3.56 -16.32 -10.18
CA VAL A 22 -3.90 -17.71 -9.77
C VAL A 22 -4.85 -17.78 -8.58
N VAL A 23 -5.18 -16.62 -7.99
CA VAL A 23 -6.06 -16.58 -6.82
C VAL A 23 -7.53 -16.66 -7.22
N PRO A 24 -8.29 -17.63 -6.69
CA PRO A 24 -9.73 -17.61 -6.86
C PRO A 24 -10.35 -16.37 -6.17
N ASP A 25 -11.41 -15.84 -6.75
CA ASP A 25 -12.15 -14.73 -6.14
C ASP A 25 -12.67 -15.05 -4.73
N SER A 26 -12.91 -16.34 -4.45
CA SER A 26 -13.33 -16.84 -3.14
C SER A 26 -12.21 -16.98 -2.12
N HIS A 27 -10.94 -16.70 -2.46
CA HIS A 27 -9.84 -16.87 -1.52
C HIS A 27 -9.97 -15.92 -0.31
N PRO A 28 -9.96 -16.41 0.95
CA PRO A 28 -10.25 -15.60 2.13
C PRO A 28 -9.39 -14.35 2.25
N LYS A 29 -8.09 -14.46 1.96
CA LYS A 29 -7.16 -13.32 2.01
C LYS A 29 -7.47 -12.26 0.93
N ALA A 30 -7.90 -12.67 -0.24
CA ALA A 30 -8.31 -11.73 -1.30
C ALA A 30 -9.62 -11.03 -0.92
N GLN A 31 -10.56 -11.76 -0.32
CA GLN A 31 -11.81 -11.19 0.18
C GLN A 31 -11.55 -10.18 1.31
N GLU A 32 -10.73 -10.54 2.32
CA GLU A 32 -10.31 -9.62 3.39
C GLU A 32 -9.75 -8.32 2.83
N LEU A 33 -8.83 -8.40 1.86
CA LEU A 33 -8.24 -7.22 1.24
C LEU A 33 -9.30 -6.34 0.53
N ARG A 34 -10.22 -6.96 -0.21
CA ARG A 34 -11.30 -6.27 -0.93
C ARG A 34 -12.28 -5.60 0.03
N GLU A 35 -12.63 -6.26 1.13
CA GLU A 35 -13.48 -5.72 2.19
C GLU A 35 -12.82 -4.52 2.87
N LEU A 36 -11.54 -4.62 3.21
CA LEU A 36 -10.76 -3.51 3.77
C LEU A 36 -10.66 -2.34 2.77
N ALA A 37 -10.46 -2.64 1.50
CA ALA A 37 -10.45 -1.62 0.46
C ALA A 37 -11.81 -0.93 0.31
N LEU A 38 -12.92 -1.65 0.41
CA LEU A 38 -14.26 -1.07 0.38
C LEU A 38 -14.57 -0.24 1.63
N TRP A 39 -14.16 -0.71 2.79
CA TRP A 39 -14.37 -0.06 4.07
C TRP A 39 -13.62 1.27 4.19
N SER A 40 -12.38 1.33 3.71
CA SER A 40 -11.51 2.49 3.89
C SER A 40 -12.01 3.73 3.13
N GLU A 41 -11.83 4.91 3.68
CA GLU A 41 -12.00 6.21 2.99
C GLU A 41 -10.69 6.68 2.34
N GLY A 42 -9.56 6.23 2.87
CA GLY A 42 -8.22 6.46 2.34
C GLY A 42 -7.30 5.29 2.60
N MET A 43 -6.20 5.25 1.89
CA MET A 43 -5.22 4.17 1.98
C MET A 43 -3.81 4.74 2.15
N VAL A 44 -2.97 3.99 2.84
CA VAL A 44 -1.51 4.19 2.85
C VAL A 44 -0.88 2.98 2.19
N TRP A 45 -0.21 3.19 1.07
CA TRP A 45 0.60 2.15 0.45
C TRP A 45 2.06 2.33 0.87
N SER A 46 2.61 1.30 1.47
CA SER A 46 4.00 1.26 1.90
C SER A 46 4.73 0.09 1.25
N SER A 47 5.86 0.34 0.64
CA SER A 47 6.69 -0.68 0.01
C SER A 47 8.15 -0.51 0.33
N LEU A 48 8.85 -1.64 0.41
CA LEU A 48 10.30 -1.63 0.23
C LEU A 48 10.63 -1.30 -1.24
N GLU A 49 11.72 -0.58 -1.45
CA GLU A 49 12.33 -0.49 -2.78
C GLU A 49 13.25 -1.69 -2.99
N ARG A 50 13.05 -2.40 -4.09
CA ARG A 50 13.91 -3.49 -4.52
C ARG A 50 14.22 -3.35 -6.01
N HIS A 51 15.51 -3.21 -6.33
CA HIS A 51 15.96 -2.99 -7.71
C HIS A 51 15.25 -1.81 -8.40
N GLY A 52 15.09 -0.70 -7.68
CA GLY A 52 14.44 0.51 -8.20
C GLY A 52 12.91 0.41 -8.39
N ALA A 53 12.26 -0.60 -7.82
CA ALA A 53 10.83 -0.84 -7.98
C ALA A 53 10.14 -1.21 -6.67
N MET A 54 8.80 -1.13 -6.68
CA MET A 54 7.98 -1.68 -5.59
C MET A 54 8.14 -3.19 -5.51
N THR A 55 7.94 -3.75 -4.32
CA THR A 55 8.02 -5.20 -4.14
C THR A 55 6.88 -5.92 -4.83
N ARG A 56 7.15 -7.18 -5.25
CA ARG A 56 6.12 -8.10 -5.74
C ARG A 56 4.96 -8.23 -4.75
N ILE A 57 5.26 -8.22 -3.45
CA ILE A 57 4.24 -8.38 -2.39
C ILE A 57 3.22 -7.24 -2.46
N LEU A 58 3.65 -5.98 -2.58
CA LEU A 58 2.71 -4.86 -2.71
C LEU A 58 1.96 -4.92 -4.04
N LYS A 59 2.66 -5.21 -5.14
CA LYS A 59 2.01 -5.31 -6.46
C LYS A 59 0.92 -6.39 -6.47
N ALA A 60 1.18 -7.56 -5.90
CA ALA A 60 0.20 -8.63 -5.78
C ALA A 60 -1.05 -8.22 -4.97
N GLN A 61 -0.87 -7.45 -3.90
CA GLN A 61 -2.01 -6.90 -3.15
C GLN A 61 -2.87 -5.99 -4.03
N ILE A 62 -2.25 -5.07 -4.75
CA ILE A 62 -2.98 -4.11 -5.60
C ILE A 62 -3.70 -4.85 -6.74
N ASP A 63 -3.08 -5.86 -7.32
CA ASP A 63 -3.67 -6.65 -8.40
C ASP A 63 -4.88 -7.49 -7.96
N CYS A 64 -4.99 -7.81 -6.67
CA CYS A 64 -6.16 -8.46 -6.09
C CYS A 64 -7.36 -7.51 -5.85
N ILE A 65 -7.17 -6.19 -6.01
CA ILE A 65 -8.24 -5.21 -5.83
C ILE A 65 -8.85 -4.89 -7.20
N PRO A 66 -10.10 -5.27 -7.50
CA PRO A 66 -10.68 -5.03 -8.80
C PRO A 66 -11.03 -3.55 -9.01
N LEU A 67 -10.93 -3.09 -10.26
CA LEU A 67 -11.42 -1.77 -10.68
C LEU A 67 -12.94 -1.76 -10.90
N SER A 68 -13.54 -2.93 -11.08
CA SER A 68 -14.99 -3.10 -11.19
C SER A 68 -15.69 -2.86 -9.85
N SER A 69 -16.97 -2.65 -9.89
CA SER A 69 -17.75 -2.49 -8.65
C SER A 69 -17.98 -3.84 -7.96
N ILE A 70 -17.95 -3.81 -6.65
CA ILE A 70 -18.36 -4.89 -5.76
C ILE A 70 -19.58 -4.36 -4.99
N GLY A 71 -20.73 -4.98 -5.15
CA GLY A 71 -21.97 -4.53 -4.49
C GLY A 71 -22.33 -3.06 -4.82
N GLY A 72 -22.08 -2.61 -6.03
CA GLY A 72 -22.35 -1.23 -6.46
C GLY A 72 -21.29 -0.19 -6.03
N LYS A 73 -20.30 -0.58 -5.24
CA LYS A 73 -19.21 0.31 -4.79
C LYS A 73 -17.90 -0.04 -5.47
N ARG A 74 -17.12 0.95 -5.83
CA ARG A 74 -15.77 0.76 -6.38
C ARG A 74 -14.74 0.85 -5.26
N PRO A 75 -13.86 -0.16 -5.07
CA PRO A 75 -12.98 -0.24 -3.91
C PRO A 75 -12.00 0.93 -3.76
N THR A 76 -11.54 1.51 -4.87
CA THR A 76 -10.47 2.51 -4.86
C THR A 76 -10.88 3.88 -5.38
N GLN A 77 -11.94 3.96 -6.21
CA GLN A 77 -12.28 5.18 -6.92
C GLN A 77 -12.57 6.36 -6.00
N GLY A 78 -11.84 7.46 -6.21
CA GLY A 78 -12.02 8.71 -5.49
C GLY A 78 -11.45 8.73 -4.07
N LYS A 79 -10.84 7.63 -3.61
CA LYS A 79 -10.25 7.55 -2.27
C LYS A 79 -8.88 8.22 -2.23
N THR A 80 -8.57 8.79 -1.07
CA THR A 80 -7.26 9.40 -0.83
C THR A 80 -6.18 8.34 -0.70
N LEU A 81 -4.99 8.59 -1.27
CA LEU A 81 -3.85 7.70 -1.20
C LEU A 81 -2.60 8.43 -0.70
N ALA A 82 -2.00 7.94 0.36
CA ALA A 82 -0.67 8.31 0.82
C ALA A 82 0.36 7.24 0.43
N LEU A 83 1.58 7.67 0.10
CA LEU A 83 2.63 6.78 -0.39
C LEU A 83 3.88 6.87 0.47
N MET A 84 4.43 5.71 0.81
CA MET A 84 5.64 5.60 1.59
C MET A 84 6.54 4.52 0.99
N GLN A 85 7.86 4.77 1.03
CA GLN A 85 8.83 3.72 0.70
C GLN A 85 9.92 3.64 1.75
N VAL A 86 10.51 2.46 1.85
CA VAL A 86 11.68 2.17 2.66
C VAL A 86 12.74 1.57 1.74
N SER A 87 13.98 2.04 1.84
CA SER A 87 15.09 1.50 1.04
C SER A 87 16.34 1.27 1.85
N GLY A 88 17.16 0.32 1.40
CA GLY A 88 18.52 0.12 1.92
C GLY A 88 19.54 1.09 1.32
N GLY A 89 19.23 1.73 0.22
CA GLY A 89 20.08 2.66 -0.51
C GLY A 89 19.86 4.14 -0.15
N SER A 90 20.35 5.02 -1.00
CA SER A 90 20.48 6.47 -0.78
C SER A 90 19.20 7.29 -0.99
N GLY A 91 18.01 6.67 -1.02
CA GLY A 91 16.77 7.45 -0.96
C GLY A 91 16.26 7.97 -2.29
N LEU A 92 16.23 7.13 -3.28
CA LEU A 92 15.54 7.41 -4.53
C LEU A 92 14.02 7.32 -4.31
N PHE A 93 13.24 8.04 -5.13
CA PHE A 93 11.77 8.03 -5.10
C PHE A 93 11.16 7.11 -6.17
N ASN A 94 11.91 6.13 -6.68
CA ASN A 94 11.44 5.29 -7.79
C ASN A 94 10.18 4.52 -7.44
N THR A 95 10.16 3.88 -6.29
CA THR A 95 9.00 3.11 -5.82
C THR A 95 7.79 4.01 -5.56
N VAL A 96 7.99 5.16 -4.91
CA VAL A 96 6.91 6.13 -4.69
C VAL A 96 6.35 6.64 -6.02
N ASN A 97 7.20 6.94 -7.01
CA ASN A 97 6.76 7.40 -8.33
C ASN A 97 5.96 6.31 -9.06
N GLN A 98 6.37 5.05 -8.97
CA GLN A 98 5.61 3.93 -9.53
C GLN A 98 4.26 3.75 -8.84
N MET A 99 4.23 3.80 -7.51
CA MET A 99 2.99 3.72 -6.74
C MET A 99 2.06 4.89 -7.05
N ARG A 100 2.59 6.10 -7.31
CA ARG A 100 1.80 7.26 -7.71
C ARG A 100 1.13 7.06 -9.07
N ALA A 101 1.87 6.54 -10.04
CA ALA A 101 1.31 6.18 -11.34
C ALA A 101 0.23 5.12 -11.23
N LEU A 102 0.47 4.10 -10.40
CA LEU A 102 -0.48 3.02 -10.15
C LEU A 102 -1.73 3.51 -9.38
N GLY A 103 -1.56 4.38 -8.39
CA GLY A 103 -2.69 4.98 -7.67
C GLY A 103 -3.61 5.77 -8.59
N ARG A 104 -3.04 6.50 -9.55
CA ARG A 104 -3.82 7.19 -10.60
C ARG A 104 -4.57 6.19 -11.49
N TRP A 105 -3.93 5.10 -11.90
CA TRP A 105 -4.58 4.02 -12.64
C TRP A 105 -5.75 3.41 -11.86
N MET A 106 -5.56 3.23 -10.56
CA MET A 106 -6.59 2.76 -9.62
C MET A 106 -7.65 3.82 -9.30
N ARG A 107 -7.61 5.00 -9.95
CA ARG A 107 -8.57 6.11 -9.80
C ARG A 107 -8.59 6.72 -8.40
N MET A 108 -7.45 6.70 -7.71
CA MET A 108 -7.28 7.30 -6.40
C MET A 108 -6.75 8.73 -6.48
N ILE A 109 -7.00 9.50 -5.44
CA ILE A 109 -6.48 10.86 -5.25
C ILE A 109 -5.20 10.75 -4.43
N THR A 110 -4.06 10.67 -5.11
CA THR A 110 -2.77 10.60 -4.42
C THR A 110 -2.37 11.96 -3.88
N ILE A 111 -2.14 12.07 -2.57
CA ILE A 111 -1.68 13.32 -1.94
C ILE A 111 -0.30 13.74 -2.50
N PRO A 112 0.00 15.05 -2.54
CA PRO A 112 1.28 15.55 -3.05
C PRO A 112 2.48 15.05 -2.26
N ASN A 113 2.33 14.95 -0.94
CA ASN A 113 3.39 14.49 -0.04
C ASN A 113 3.75 13.05 -0.35
N GLN A 114 5.04 12.77 -0.27
CA GLN A 114 5.57 11.43 -0.41
C GLN A 114 6.69 11.22 0.61
N SER A 115 6.75 10.03 1.17
CA SER A 115 7.72 9.67 2.20
C SER A 115 8.67 8.61 1.68
N SER A 116 9.96 8.86 1.87
CA SER A 116 11.01 7.88 1.59
C SER A 116 11.96 7.81 2.78
N LEU A 117 12.17 6.63 3.30
CA LEU A 117 13.14 6.34 4.36
C LEU A 117 14.35 5.63 3.74
N PRO A 118 15.42 6.38 3.42
CA PRO A 118 16.66 5.81 2.91
C PRO A 118 17.45 5.13 4.03
N LYS A 119 18.35 4.21 3.68
CA LYS A 119 19.25 3.54 4.62
C LYS A 119 18.55 3.07 5.88
N ALA A 120 17.36 2.49 5.74
CA ALA A 120 16.46 2.16 6.85
C ALA A 120 17.13 1.34 7.95
N TRP A 121 18.15 0.55 7.63
CA TRP A 121 18.95 -0.20 8.60
C TRP A 121 19.69 0.67 9.63
N LEU A 122 19.90 1.95 9.34
CA LEU A 122 20.46 2.92 10.29
C LEU A 122 19.38 3.52 11.22
N GLU A 123 18.13 3.53 10.76
CA GLU A 123 17.02 4.23 11.41
C GLU A 123 16.24 3.35 12.38
N PHE A 124 16.49 2.04 12.37
CA PHE A 124 15.82 1.11 13.28
C PHE A 124 16.80 0.46 14.23
N GLU A 125 16.36 0.29 15.46
CA GLU A 125 17.03 -0.48 16.50
C GLU A 125 15.99 -1.32 17.25
N ASN A 126 16.27 -2.61 17.42
CA ASN A 126 15.36 -3.56 18.10
C ASN A 126 13.91 -3.51 17.55
N GLY A 127 13.77 -3.34 16.23
CA GLY A 127 12.46 -3.27 15.56
C GLY A 127 11.70 -1.96 15.77
N ARG A 128 12.31 -0.95 16.38
CA ARG A 128 11.72 0.38 16.59
C ARG A 128 12.53 1.44 15.86
N MET A 129 11.84 2.44 15.37
CA MET A 129 12.47 3.62 14.79
C MET A 129 13.19 4.41 15.89
N LYS A 130 14.41 4.83 15.63
CA LYS A 130 15.17 5.68 16.56
C LYS A 130 14.49 7.05 16.72
N PRO A 131 14.56 7.69 17.88
CA PRO A 131 14.15 9.08 18.02
C PRO A 131 14.92 9.97 17.04
N SER A 132 14.21 10.86 16.35
CA SER A 132 14.81 11.88 15.47
C SER A 132 15.37 13.05 16.26
#